data_b60ecc2e8c43a0da51dd5081af797992
#
_entry.id   b60ecc2e8c43a0da51dd5081af797992
#
_cell.length_a   1.000
_cell.length_b   1.000
_cell.length_c   1.000
_cell.angle_alpha   90.00
_cell.angle_beta   90.00
_cell.angle_gamma   90.00
#
_symmetry.space_group_name_H-M   'P 1'
#
loop_
_entity.id
_entity.type
_entity.pdbx_description
1 polymer ?
#
loop_
_entity_poly.entity_id
_entity_poly.type
_entity_poly.pdbx_seq_one_letter_code
_entity_poly.pdbx_strand_id
1 'polypeptide(L)'
;MYDIENYYQAESVKDAVRLLNEHPDARIISGGSDVLIKIREGKFAGTSLVSIHGIKEIQGVKMADNGDIYIGAGTVFSHITNDAIIRKYIPVLGEAVDQVGGPQVRNIGTIGGNICNGAVSADSAPTVFSLNALLRLEDGKEGRLVPVKDFYLGPGRVDLRQGEILTYVIIPAKEYEGYHGHYIKYSMRNAMDIATISCSVVRKVDQQAGAIEDVRITFGVAAPVPYRCTKAEEALKGMKIEESLYEKTAQLIREEINPRDSWRASRAFRLQIGGEIAARALRRTVELAGGDRI
;
A
#
# COMPACT_ATOMS: atom_id res chain seq x y z
N MET A 1 9.13 4.78 29.10
CA MET A 1 8.22 5.95 29.16
C MET A 1 8.26 6.61 27.79
N TYR A 2 7.17 7.19 27.34
CA TYR A 2 7.17 7.98 26.09
C TYR A 2 7.57 9.40 26.42
N ASP A 3 8.60 9.89 25.76
CA ASP A 3 9.09 11.27 25.91
C ASP A 3 8.40 12.12 24.83
N ILE A 4 7.26 12.70 25.23
CA ILE A 4 6.42 13.57 24.40
C ILE A 4 6.35 14.92 25.09
N GLU A 5 6.72 15.99 24.39
CA GLU A 5 6.73 17.34 24.92
C GLU A 5 5.30 17.91 25.00
N ASN A 6 4.58 17.89 23.88
CA ASN A 6 3.21 18.38 23.80
C ASN A 6 2.35 17.42 22.97
N TYR A 7 1.05 17.45 23.24
CA TYR A 7 0.05 16.69 22.47
C TYR A 7 -1.13 17.60 22.12
N TYR A 8 -1.38 17.75 20.84
CA TYR A 8 -2.46 18.56 20.30
C TYR A 8 -3.47 17.64 19.60
N GLN A 9 -4.73 17.67 20.02
CA GLN A 9 -5.80 16.95 19.39
C GLN A 9 -6.49 17.83 18.35
N ALA A 10 -6.38 17.45 17.08
CA ALA A 10 -7.10 18.14 16.02
C ALA A 10 -8.55 17.63 15.90
N GLU A 11 -9.49 18.53 15.67
CA GLU A 11 -10.91 18.24 15.53
C GLU A 11 -11.36 18.12 14.07
N SER A 12 -10.59 18.67 13.13
CA SER A 12 -10.84 18.66 11.69
C SER A 12 -9.54 18.66 10.89
N VAL A 13 -9.60 18.39 9.58
CA VAL A 13 -8.45 18.52 8.67
C VAL A 13 -7.89 19.94 8.71
N LYS A 14 -8.77 20.94 8.65
CA LYS A 14 -8.38 22.37 8.74
C LYS A 14 -7.65 22.68 10.04
N ASP A 15 -8.13 22.16 11.15
CA ASP A 15 -7.52 22.35 12.47
C ASP A 15 -6.16 21.67 12.56
N ALA A 16 -6.04 20.45 12.04
CA ALA A 16 -4.77 19.73 12.00
C ALA A 16 -3.72 20.48 11.17
N VAL A 17 -4.09 21.01 10.01
CA VAL A 17 -3.21 21.86 9.18
C VAL A 17 -2.78 23.12 9.94
N ARG A 18 -3.72 23.79 10.65
CA ARG A 18 -3.41 24.95 11.49
C ARG A 18 -2.37 24.59 12.55
N LEU A 19 -2.62 23.53 13.32
CA LEU A 19 -1.72 23.07 14.38
C LEU A 19 -0.32 22.71 13.85
N LEU A 20 -0.22 22.04 12.67
CA LEU A 20 1.06 21.72 12.05
C LEU A 20 1.83 22.97 11.58
N ASN A 21 1.13 24.03 11.21
CA ASN A 21 1.79 25.31 10.86
C ASN A 21 2.19 26.11 12.09
N GLU A 22 1.41 26.06 13.18
CA GLU A 22 1.75 26.70 14.47
C GLU A 22 2.90 25.95 15.19
N HIS A 23 3.01 24.64 14.98
CA HIS A 23 4.01 23.77 15.60
C HIS A 23 4.78 22.98 14.53
N PRO A 24 5.70 23.63 13.78
CA PRO A 24 6.35 23.03 12.61
C PRO A 24 7.22 21.80 12.94
N ASP A 25 7.67 21.66 14.18
CA ASP A 25 8.45 20.50 14.66
C ASP A 25 7.56 19.34 15.14
N ALA A 26 6.25 19.57 15.24
CA ALA A 26 5.31 18.53 15.66
C ALA A 26 5.14 17.45 14.58
N ARG A 27 4.93 16.22 15.03
CA ARG A 27 4.69 15.08 14.16
C ARG A 27 3.23 14.68 14.18
N ILE A 28 2.73 14.27 13.02
CA ILE A 28 1.38 13.70 12.91
C ILE A 28 1.35 12.34 13.60
N ILE A 29 0.32 12.13 14.41
CA ILE A 29 -0.05 10.82 14.94
C ILE A 29 -1.50 10.48 14.57
N SER A 30 -1.70 9.28 13.98
CA SER A 30 -3.01 8.67 13.78
C SER A 30 -3.14 7.46 14.72
N GLY A 31 -3.01 6.23 14.24
CA GLY A 31 -3.04 5.03 15.08
C GLY A 31 -1.82 4.83 16.00
N GLY A 32 -0.73 5.55 15.78
CA GLY A 32 0.44 5.55 16.66
C GLY A 32 1.35 4.31 16.60
N SER A 33 0.99 3.26 15.84
CA SER A 33 1.68 1.96 15.84
C SER A 33 3.16 2.01 15.45
N ASP A 34 3.59 3.05 14.72
CA ASP A 34 4.98 3.27 14.34
C ASP A 34 5.62 4.43 15.12
N VAL A 35 4.94 5.58 15.22
CA VAL A 35 5.51 6.78 15.82
C VAL A 35 5.79 6.58 17.32
N LEU A 36 4.90 5.92 18.05
CA LEU A 36 5.12 5.65 19.49
C LEU A 36 6.30 4.69 19.71
N ILE A 37 6.51 3.71 18.82
CA ILE A 37 7.69 2.85 18.89
C ILE A 37 8.97 3.67 18.70
N LYS A 38 9.00 4.56 17.70
CA LYS A 38 10.15 5.43 17.43
C LYS A 38 10.45 6.39 18.60
N ILE A 39 9.41 6.90 19.27
CA ILE A 39 9.57 7.72 20.49
C ILE A 39 10.18 6.86 21.61
N ARG A 40 9.65 5.67 21.85
CA ARG A 40 10.17 4.75 22.87
C ARG A 40 11.61 4.33 22.62
N GLU A 41 12.02 4.19 21.36
CA GLU A 41 13.40 3.89 20.95
C GLU A 41 14.33 5.13 21.01
N GLY A 42 13.82 6.30 21.41
CA GLY A 42 14.58 7.54 21.51
C GLY A 42 14.79 8.29 20.19
N LYS A 43 14.31 7.76 19.06
CA LYS A 43 14.48 8.40 17.74
C LYS A 43 13.71 9.71 17.60
N PHE A 44 12.58 9.83 18.30
CA PHE A 44 11.69 10.98 18.32
C PHE A 44 11.42 11.45 19.75
N ALA A 45 12.41 11.27 20.65
CA ALA A 45 12.30 11.75 22.03
C ALA A 45 12.13 13.28 22.06
N GLY A 46 11.29 13.78 22.99
CA GLY A 46 11.01 15.21 23.14
C GLY A 46 10.19 15.82 22.00
N THR A 47 9.54 15.03 21.16
CA THR A 47 8.72 15.55 20.06
C THR A 47 7.33 15.97 20.53
N SER A 48 6.78 17.02 19.90
CA SER A 48 5.36 17.35 20.01
C SER A 48 4.55 16.54 18.98
N LEU A 49 3.31 16.20 19.30
CA LEU A 49 2.42 15.42 18.44
C LEU A 49 1.14 16.20 18.10
N VAL A 50 0.77 16.18 16.82
CA VAL A 50 -0.57 16.59 16.35
C VAL A 50 -1.35 15.33 16.01
N SER A 51 -2.37 15.04 16.82
CA SER A 51 -3.23 13.89 16.62
C SER A 51 -4.33 14.20 15.62
N ILE A 52 -4.41 13.35 14.59
CA ILE A 52 -5.51 13.31 13.62
C ILE A 52 -6.45 12.14 13.89
N HIS A 53 -6.21 11.40 15.00
CA HIS A 53 -7.06 10.31 15.42
C HIS A 53 -8.45 10.82 15.79
N GLY A 54 -9.48 10.21 15.21
CA GLY A 54 -10.87 10.59 15.46
C GLY A 54 -11.44 11.65 14.51
N ILE A 55 -10.65 12.26 13.62
CA ILE A 55 -11.18 13.15 12.58
C ILE A 55 -12.04 12.33 11.62
N LYS A 56 -13.35 12.53 11.68
CA LYS A 56 -14.33 11.75 10.90
C LYS A 56 -14.26 11.99 9.41
N GLU A 57 -13.87 13.20 8.98
CA GLU A 57 -13.73 13.59 7.56
C GLU A 57 -12.79 12.69 6.76
N ILE A 58 -11.79 12.13 7.43
CA ILE A 58 -10.77 11.27 6.82
C ILE A 58 -10.95 9.79 7.18
N GLN A 59 -12.16 9.37 7.55
CA GLN A 59 -12.47 7.98 7.88
C GLN A 59 -13.51 7.39 6.91
N GLY A 60 -13.45 6.06 6.76
CA GLY A 60 -14.40 5.28 5.97
C GLY A 60 -14.02 5.16 4.50
N VAL A 61 -14.85 4.41 3.79
CA VAL A 61 -14.73 4.16 2.35
C VAL A 61 -16.00 4.63 1.67
N LYS A 62 -15.86 5.32 0.55
CA LYS A 62 -17.00 5.77 -0.26
C LYS A 62 -16.69 5.64 -1.74
N MET A 63 -17.72 5.43 -2.54
CA MET A 63 -17.66 5.47 -3.99
C MET A 63 -18.29 6.78 -4.48
N ALA A 64 -17.61 7.47 -5.36
CA ALA A 64 -18.13 8.65 -6.03
C ALA A 64 -19.02 8.26 -7.24
N ASP A 65 -19.79 9.21 -7.76
CA ASP A 65 -20.70 8.98 -8.90
C ASP A 65 -19.99 8.51 -10.18
N ASN A 66 -18.72 8.88 -10.34
CA ASN A 66 -17.87 8.45 -11.45
C ASN A 66 -17.21 7.06 -11.22
N GLY A 67 -17.55 6.39 -10.13
CA GLY A 67 -17.00 5.09 -9.77
C GLY A 67 -15.68 5.13 -9.01
N ASP A 68 -15.03 6.28 -8.82
CA ASP A 68 -13.79 6.36 -8.06
C ASP A 68 -14.02 5.99 -6.59
N ILE A 69 -13.13 5.16 -6.04
CA ILE A 69 -13.20 4.74 -4.64
C ILE A 69 -12.30 5.66 -3.80
N TYR A 70 -12.90 6.31 -2.81
CA TYR A 70 -12.22 7.17 -1.84
C TYR A 70 -12.08 6.45 -0.51
N ILE A 71 -10.85 6.25 -0.06
CA ILE A 71 -10.53 5.66 1.23
C ILE A 71 -9.94 6.76 2.10
N GLY A 72 -10.62 7.14 3.17
CA GLY A 72 -10.12 8.14 4.11
C GLY A 72 -8.80 7.69 4.74
N ALA A 73 -7.81 8.57 4.82
CA ALA A 73 -6.47 8.24 5.31
C ALA A 73 -6.45 7.78 6.77
N GLY A 74 -7.41 8.23 7.57
CA GLY A 74 -7.63 7.80 8.96
C GLY A 74 -8.40 6.48 9.10
N THR A 75 -8.73 5.79 8.00
CA THR A 75 -9.44 4.52 8.05
C THR A 75 -8.52 3.40 8.52
N VAL A 76 -8.94 2.68 9.55
CA VAL A 76 -8.19 1.55 10.10
C VAL A 76 -8.25 0.33 9.19
N PHE A 77 -7.24 -0.52 9.24
CA PHE A 77 -7.13 -1.68 8.36
C PHE A 77 -8.28 -2.67 8.53
N SER A 78 -8.73 -2.93 9.75
CA SER A 78 -9.87 -3.81 10.00
C SER A 78 -11.18 -3.31 9.38
N HIS A 79 -11.37 -1.99 9.27
CA HIS A 79 -12.49 -1.42 8.52
C HIS A 79 -12.33 -1.73 7.02
N ILE A 80 -11.17 -1.45 6.43
CA ILE A 80 -10.90 -1.67 4.99
C ILE A 80 -11.14 -3.14 4.63
N THR A 81 -10.60 -4.08 5.42
CA THR A 81 -10.77 -5.53 5.19
C THR A 81 -12.26 -5.94 5.17
N ASN A 82 -13.10 -5.27 5.97
CA ASN A 82 -14.52 -5.64 6.13
C ASN A 82 -15.48 -4.78 5.32
N ASP A 83 -15.00 -3.73 4.66
CA ASP A 83 -15.84 -2.82 3.90
C ASP A 83 -16.43 -3.47 2.64
N ALA A 84 -17.72 -3.22 2.39
CA ALA A 84 -18.45 -3.83 1.28
C ALA A 84 -17.96 -3.36 -0.11
N ILE A 85 -17.53 -2.10 -0.23
CA ILE A 85 -16.99 -1.54 -1.47
C ILE A 85 -15.63 -2.20 -1.78
N ILE A 86 -14.76 -2.29 -0.76
CA ILE A 86 -13.44 -2.92 -0.90
C ILE A 86 -13.60 -4.39 -1.31
N ARG A 87 -14.44 -5.15 -0.61
CA ARG A 87 -14.68 -6.58 -0.90
C ARG A 87 -15.23 -6.81 -2.29
N LYS A 88 -16.08 -5.92 -2.78
CA LYS A 88 -16.72 -6.07 -4.08
C LYS A 88 -15.82 -5.66 -5.23
N TYR A 89 -15.10 -4.56 -5.11
CA TYR A 89 -14.44 -3.92 -6.25
C TYR A 89 -12.92 -4.05 -6.26
N ILE A 90 -12.29 -4.04 -5.09
CA ILE A 90 -10.82 -4.12 -4.94
C ILE A 90 -10.42 -5.05 -3.78
N PRO A 91 -10.89 -6.34 -3.77
CA PRO A 91 -10.64 -7.27 -2.67
C PRO A 91 -9.15 -7.46 -2.37
N VAL A 92 -8.28 -7.32 -3.35
CA VAL A 92 -6.82 -7.39 -3.21
C VAL A 92 -6.27 -6.39 -2.18
N LEU A 93 -6.90 -5.22 -2.02
CA LEU A 93 -6.51 -4.27 -0.97
C LEU A 93 -6.90 -4.79 0.41
N GLY A 94 -8.09 -5.37 0.54
CA GLY A 94 -8.54 -6.04 1.76
C GLY A 94 -7.58 -7.16 2.18
N GLU A 95 -7.16 -8.01 1.23
CA GLU A 95 -6.17 -9.08 1.45
C GLU A 95 -4.84 -8.54 1.97
N ALA A 96 -4.34 -7.47 1.36
CA ALA A 96 -3.05 -6.88 1.73
C ALA A 96 -3.07 -6.27 3.14
N VAL A 97 -4.09 -5.48 3.46
CA VAL A 97 -4.17 -4.82 4.77
C VAL A 97 -4.53 -5.78 5.90
N ASP A 98 -5.19 -6.91 5.61
CA ASP A 98 -5.44 -7.95 6.61
C ASP A 98 -4.17 -8.69 7.06
N GLN A 99 -3.07 -8.57 6.31
CA GLN A 99 -1.77 -9.12 6.68
C GLN A 99 -0.88 -8.15 7.47
N VAL A 100 -1.36 -6.93 7.76
CA VAL A 100 -0.62 -5.97 8.59
C VAL A 100 -0.65 -6.41 10.05
N GLY A 101 0.52 -6.70 10.61
CA GLY A 101 0.71 -7.01 12.03
C GLY A 101 -0.25 -8.08 12.54
N GLY A 102 -1.00 -7.76 13.59
CA GLY A 102 -2.07 -8.56 14.16
C GLY A 102 -3.34 -7.74 14.35
N PRO A 103 -4.43 -8.36 14.87
CA PRO A 103 -5.72 -7.68 15.05
C PRO A 103 -5.63 -6.37 15.81
N GLN A 104 -4.80 -6.30 16.85
CA GLN A 104 -4.60 -5.09 17.65
C GLN A 104 -4.03 -3.94 16.81
N VAL A 105 -3.06 -4.25 15.95
CA VAL A 105 -2.47 -3.26 15.03
C VAL A 105 -3.48 -2.86 13.97
N ARG A 106 -4.24 -3.80 13.41
CA ARG A 106 -5.24 -3.51 12.37
C ARG A 106 -6.42 -2.69 12.85
N ASN A 107 -6.76 -2.78 14.15
CA ASN A 107 -7.86 -2.00 14.75
C ASN A 107 -7.47 -0.54 15.06
N ILE A 108 -6.20 -0.17 15.00
CA ILE A 108 -5.73 1.19 15.28
C ILE A 108 -4.87 1.77 14.14
N GLY A 109 -4.08 0.94 13.47
CA GLY A 109 -3.27 1.35 12.34
C GLY A 109 -4.12 1.77 11.15
N THR A 110 -3.77 2.88 10.51
CA THR A 110 -4.53 3.48 9.42
C THR A 110 -3.79 3.38 8.09
N ILE A 111 -4.53 3.36 6.99
CA ILE A 111 -3.92 3.30 5.65
C ILE A 111 -3.04 4.53 5.38
N GLY A 112 -3.47 5.72 5.76
CA GLY A 112 -2.68 6.94 5.60
C GLY A 112 -1.41 6.92 6.44
N GLY A 113 -1.50 6.45 7.71
CA GLY A 113 -0.32 6.28 8.57
C GLY A 113 0.70 5.30 7.98
N ASN A 114 0.24 4.19 7.40
CA ASN A 114 1.10 3.19 6.75
C ASN A 114 1.81 3.75 5.52
N ILE A 115 1.09 4.47 4.66
CA ILE A 115 1.65 5.10 3.45
C ILE A 115 2.63 6.21 3.84
N CYS A 116 2.23 7.13 4.75
CA CYS A 116 3.07 8.27 5.15
C CYS A 116 4.29 7.87 5.99
N ASN A 117 4.28 6.70 6.64
CA ASN A 117 5.47 6.15 7.30
C ASN A 117 6.59 5.79 6.31
N GLY A 118 6.27 5.61 5.02
CA GLY A 118 7.23 5.34 3.96
C GLY A 118 8.02 4.04 4.13
N ALA A 119 7.50 3.09 4.93
CA ALA A 119 8.19 1.84 5.19
C ALA A 119 8.23 0.97 3.93
N VAL A 120 9.42 0.46 3.59
CA VAL A 120 9.64 -0.42 2.43
C VAL A 120 8.81 -1.71 2.52
N SER A 121 8.49 -2.13 3.74
CA SER A 121 7.73 -3.35 4.07
C SER A 121 6.27 -3.10 4.40
N ALA A 122 5.74 -1.92 4.07
CA ALA A 122 4.32 -1.62 4.25
C ALA A 122 3.47 -2.53 3.36
N ASP A 123 2.61 -3.36 3.96
CA ASP A 123 1.83 -4.37 3.23
C ASP A 123 0.80 -3.75 2.27
N SER A 124 0.24 -2.57 2.60
CA SER A 124 -0.69 -1.88 1.70
C SER A 124 -0.02 -1.27 0.46
N ALA A 125 1.26 -0.90 0.57
CA ALA A 125 1.96 -0.12 -0.45
C ALA A 125 2.03 -0.80 -1.82
N PRO A 126 2.41 -2.08 -1.97
CA PRO A 126 2.42 -2.74 -3.28
C PRO A 126 1.05 -2.72 -3.95
N THR A 127 -0.03 -2.88 -3.17
CA THR A 127 -1.38 -2.92 -3.72
C THR A 127 -1.88 -1.55 -4.17
N VAL A 128 -1.65 -0.49 -3.39
CA VAL A 128 -2.04 0.86 -3.85
C VAL A 128 -1.22 1.31 -5.06
N PHE A 129 0.03 0.82 -5.22
CA PHE A 129 0.83 1.04 -6.43
C PHE A 129 0.26 0.29 -7.64
N SER A 130 -0.09 -1.00 -7.51
CA SER A 130 -0.67 -1.77 -8.62
C SER A 130 -2.07 -1.28 -9.01
N LEU A 131 -2.78 -0.61 -8.10
CA LEU A 131 -4.04 0.07 -8.36
C LEU A 131 -3.88 1.53 -8.84
N ASN A 132 -2.65 1.99 -9.14
CA ASN A 132 -2.35 3.36 -9.57
C ASN A 132 -3.05 4.42 -8.72
N ALA A 133 -3.06 4.25 -7.40
CA ALA A 133 -3.73 5.15 -6.47
C ALA A 133 -3.25 6.61 -6.59
N LEU A 134 -4.16 7.53 -6.39
CA LEU A 134 -3.89 8.95 -6.20
C LEU A 134 -4.01 9.29 -4.72
N LEU A 135 -3.11 10.13 -4.23
CA LEU A 135 -3.09 10.61 -2.85
C LEU A 135 -3.55 12.06 -2.81
N ARG A 136 -4.62 12.34 -2.06
CA ARG A 136 -5.09 13.71 -1.83
C ARG A 136 -4.42 14.27 -0.60
N LEU A 137 -3.58 15.27 -0.79
CA LEU A 137 -2.89 16.03 0.26
C LEU A 137 -3.56 17.39 0.43
N GLU A 138 -3.81 17.78 1.69
CA GLU A 138 -4.42 19.07 2.04
C GLU A 138 -3.45 19.90 2.86
N ASP A 139 -3.32 21.19 2.50
CA ASP A 139 -2.45 22.18 3.15
C ASP A 139 -3.22 23.40 3.68
N GLY A 140 -4.56 23.33 3.66
CA GLY A 140 -5.44 24.42 4.03
C GLY A 140 -5.65 25.49 2.93
N LYS A 141 -5.09 25.27 1.73
CA LYS A 141 -5.27 26.13 0.53
C LYS A 141 -5.92 25.31 -0.57
N GLU A 142 -5.20 25.01 -1.64
CA GLU A 142 -5.71 24.23 -2.77
C GLU A 142 -5.52 22.72 -2.59
N GLY A 143 -4.54 22.31 -1.79
CA GLY A 143 -4.10 20.94 -1.69
C GLY A 143 -3.57 20.41 -3.03
N ARG A 144 -3.20 19.12 -3.08
CA ARG A 144 -2.72 18.51 -4.32
C ARG A 144 -3.07 17.05 -4.43
N LEU A 145 -3.16 16.54 -5.67
CA LEU A 145 -3.23 15.13 -5.99
C LEU A 145 -1.86 14.63 -6.44
N VAL A 146 -1.37 13.58 -5.81
CA VAL A 146 -0.06 12.99 -6.10
C VAL A 146 -0.27 11.51 -6.46
N PRO A 147 0.18 11.05 -7.64
CA PRO A 147 0.25 9.63 -7.93
C PRO A 147 1.09 8.91 -6.86
N VAL A 148 0.62 7.78 -6.34
CA VAL A 148 1.32 7.08 -5.27
C VAL A 148 2.76 6.70 -5.64
N LYS A 149 3.04 6.45 -6.92
CA LYS A 149 4.38 6.15 -7.44
C LYS A 149 5.38 7.30 -7.25
N ASP A 150 4.88 8.54 -7.20
CA ASP A 150 5.71 9.75 -7.09
C ASP A 150 5.80 10.24 -5.63
N PHE A 151 5.09 9.57 -4.70
CA PHE A 151 5.03 9.95 -3.30
C PHE A 151 6.19 9.39 -2.45
N TYR A 152 6.74 8.22 -2.81
CA TYR A 152 7.82 7.58 -2.06
C TYR A 152 9.19 8.05 -2.57
N LEU A 153 9.94 8.75 -1.71
CA LEU A 153 11.25 9.32 -2.04
C LEU A 153 12.43 8.44 -1.60
N GLY A 154 12.18 7.44 -0.77
CA GLY A 154 13.20 6.54 -0.21
C GLY A 154 12.71 5.84 1.05
N PRO A 155 13.52 4.97 1.67
CA PRO A 155 13.13 4.25 2.88
C PRO A 155 12.77 5.20 4.04
N GLY A 156 11.51 5.17 4.46
CA GLY A 156 10.99 6.06 5.51
C GLY A 156 10.86 7.52 5.12
N ARG A 157 10.90 7.83 3.82
CA ARG A 157 10.79 9.21 3.30
C ARG A 157 9.74 9.28 2.20
N VAL A 158 8.83 10.23 2.36
CA VAL A 158 7.72 10.49 1.44
C VAL A 158 7.63 11.98 1.09
N ASP A 159 6.97 12.32 -0.02
CA ASP A 159 6.72 13.69 -0.47
C ASP A 159 5.51 14.29 0.27
N LEU A 160 5.59 14.33 1.60
CA LEU A 160 4.67 15.06 2.46
C LEU A 160 5.36 16.33 2.95
N ARG A 161 4.83 17.49 2.56
CA ARG A 161 5.42 18.80 2.89
C ARG A 161 4.98 19.26 4.27
N GLN A 162 5.69 20.24 4.82
CA GLN A 162 5.30 20.87 6.09
C GLN A 162 3.87 21.42 6.00
N GLY A 163 3.05 21.12 7.00
CA GLY A 163 1.65 21.53 7.05
C GLY A 163 0.69 20.72 6.18
N GLU A 164 1.17 19.77 5.36
CA GLU A 164 0.30 18.88 4.59
C GLU A 164 -0.19 17.68 5.38
N ILE A 165 -1.41 17.25 5.07
CA ILE A 165 -2.03 16.05 5.61
C ILE A 165 -2.55 15.20 4.44
N LEU A 166 -2.26 13.91 4.43
CA LEU A 166 -2.93 12.94 3.56
C LEU A 166 -4.37 12.75 4.05
N THR A 167 -5.34 13.05 3.20
CA THR A 167 -6.76 12.95 3.53
C THR A 167 -7.44 11.76 2.89
N TYR A 168 -7.10 11.44 1.64
CA TYR A 168 -7.68 10.31 0.91
C TYR A 168 -6.65 9.56 0.08
N VAL A 169 -6.84 8.23 0.03
CA VAL A 169 -6.30 7.36 -1.00
C VAL A 169 -7.43 7.12 -2.00
N ILE A 170 -7.24 7.50 -3.25
CA ILE A 170 -8.26 7.45 -4.29
C ILE A 170 -7.87 6.40 -5.32
N ILE A 171 -8.76 5.46 -5.59
CA ILE A 171 -8.59 4.46 -6.65
C ILE A 171 -9.55 4.83 -7.79
N PRO A 172 -9.05 5.36 -8.92
CA PRO A 172 -9.90 5.69 -10.06
C PRO A 172 -10.60 4.44 -10.62
N ALA A 173 -11.84 4.58 -11.08
CA ALA A 173 -12.66 3.49 -11.61
C ALA A 173 -11.94 2.69 -12.69
N LYS A 174 -11.30 3.36 -13.63
CA LYS A 174 -10.51 2.75 -14.72
C LYS A 174 -9.34 1.86 -14.26
N GLU A 175 -8.90 2.00 -13.01
CA GLU A 175 -7.74 1.29 -12.46
C GLU A 175 -8.12 -0.04 -11.80
N TYR A 176 -9.43 -0.30 -11.59
CA TYR A 176 -9.92 -1.55 -11.02
C TYR A 176 -11.01 -2.23 -11.83
N GLU A 177 -11.78 -1.51 -12.66
CA GLU A 177 -12.85 -2.10 -13.48
C GLU A 177 -12.31 -3.12 -14.49
N GLY A 178 -12.81 -4.35 -14.39
CA GLY A 178 -12.35 -5.48 -15.21
C GLY A 178 -11.01 -6.07 -14.78
N TYR A 179 -10.42 -5.59 -13.69
CA TYR A 179 -9.21 -6.15 -13.11
C TYR A 179 -9.51 -7.13 -11.99
N HIS A 180 -8.66 -8.14 -11.86
CA HIS A 180 -8.61 -9.06 -10.73
C HIS A 180 -7.22 -9.00 -10.11
N GLY A 181 -7.16 -9.00 -8.80
CA GLY A 181 -5.90 -8.86 -8.08
C GLY A 181 -5.72 -9.92 -7.00
N HIS A 182 -4.46 -10.16 -6.64
CA HIS A 182 -4.08 -10.98 -5.49
C HIS A 182 -2.79 -10.47 -4.87
N TYR A 183 -2.72 -10.55 -3.55
CA TYR A 183 -1.57 -10.12 -2.76
C TYR A 183 -0.94 -11.31 -2.02
N ILE A 184 0.37 -11.43 -2.11
CA ILE A 184 1.14 -12.43 -1.35
C ILE A 184 2.20 -11.74 -0.52
N LYS A 185 2.17 -12.00 0.79
CA LYS A 185 3.23 -11.66 1.72
C LYS A 185 4.05 -12.90 2.04
N TYR A 186 5.33 -12.88 1.73
CA TYR A 186 6.26 -13.88 2.22
C TYR A 186 6.94 -13.36 3.49
N SER A 187 6.80 -14.07 4.58
CA SER A 187 7.35 -13.73 5.90
C SER A 187 7.77 -14.98 6.65
N MET A 188 8.53 -14.82 7.73
CA MET A 188 9.03 -15.95 8.52
C MET A 188 7.94 -16.60 9.38
N ARG A 189 6.86 -15.87 9.68
CA ARG A 189 5.72 -16.31 10.49
C ARG A 189 4.41 -15.95 9.78
N ASN A 190 3.35 -16.68 10.09
CA ASN A 190 2.03 -16.46 9.47
C ASN A 190 1.29 -15.22 9.99
N ALA A 191 1.73 -14.63 11.11
CA ALA A 191 1.14 -13.43 11.69
C ALA A 191 2.18 -12.64 12.49
N MET A 192 1.90 -11.37 12.74
CA MET A 192 2.76 -10.47 13.54
C MET A 192 4.19 -10.41 13.02
N ASP A 193 4.35 -10.38 11.71
CA ASP A 193 5.67 -10.36 11.08
C ASP A 193 5.79 -9.28 10.00
N ILE A 194 7.02 -8.88 9.75
CA ILE A 194 7.37 -7.95 8.67
C ILE A 194 7.67 -8.77 7.42
N ALA A 195 7.17 -8.33 6.28
CA ALA A 195 7.44 -8.98 5.01
C ALA A 195 8.95 -9.15 4.76
N THR A 196 9.37 -10.35 4.43
CA THR A 196 10.69 -10.62 3.83
C THR A 196 10.72 -10.11 2.40
N ILE A 197 9.62 -10.34 1.67
CA ILE A 197 9.27 -9.79 0.37
C ILE A 197 7.75 -9.91 0.20
N SER A 198 7.12 -9.00 -0.52
CA SER A 198 5.69 -9.08 -0.84
C SER A 198 5.41 -8.66 -2.26
N CYS A 199 4.33 -9.18 -2.83
CA CYS A 199 3.94 -8.92 -4.21
C CYS A 199 2.43 -8.71 -4.32
N SER A 200 2.03 -7.66 -5.01
CA SER A 200 0.65 -7.44 -5.47
C SER A 200 0.62 -7.57 -6.98
N VAL A 201 -0.25 -8.42 -7.48
CA VAL A 201 -0.53 -8.57 -8.91
C VAL A 201 -1.98 -8.17 -9.15
N VAL A 202 -2.18 -7.29 -10.13
CA VAL A 202 -3.51 -6.88 -10.63
C VAL A 202 -3.49 -7.03 -12.15
N ARG A 203 -4.45 -7.77 -12.71
CA ARG A 203 -4.47 -8.07 -14.15
C ARG A 203 -5.85 -7.93 -14.76
N LYS A 204 -5.88 -7.64 -16.06
CA LYS A 204 -7.04 -7.68 -16.95
C LYS A 204 -6.79 -8.64 -18.09
N VAL A 205 -7.82 -9.35 -18.53
CA VAL A 205 -7.74 -10.37 -19.58
C VAL A 205 -8.60 -9.96 -20.76
N ASP A 206 -8.06 -10.07 -21.94
CA ASP A 206 -8.84 -10.14 -23.17
C ASP A 206 -9.52 -11.52 -23.23
N GLN A 207 -10.83 -11.54 -22.94
CA GLN A 207 -11.64 -12.76 -22.92
C GLN A 207 -11.73 -13.45 -24.28
N GLN A 208 -11.64 -12.71 -25.39
CA GLN A 208 -11.72 -13.27 -26.73
C GLN A 208 -10.41 -13.95 -27.14
N ALA A 209 -9.30 -13.30 -26.81
CA ALA A 209 -7.97 -13.85 -27.10
C ALA A 209 -7.49 -14.88 -26.08
N GLY A 210 -8.10 -14.95 -24.89
CA GLY A 210 -7.59 -15.76 -23.75
C GLY A 210 -6.19 -15.33 -23.32
N ALA A 211 -5.90 -14.03 -23.37
CA ALA A 211 -4.57 -13.47 -23.20
C ALA A 211 -4.57 -12.31 -22.19
N ILE A 212 -3.40 -11.98 -21.67
CA ILE A 212 -3.22 -10.83 -20.79
C ILE A 212 -3.44 -9.54 -21.59
N GLU A 213 -4.48 -8.76 -21.25
CA GLU A 213 -4.70 -7.42 -21.79
C GLU A 213 -3.81 -6.39 -21.08
N ASP A 214 -3.80 -6.43 -19.76
CA ASP A 214 -2.93 -5.61 -18.91
C ASP A 214 -2.58 -6.37 -17.63
N VAL A 215 -1.39 -6.15 -17.12
CA VAL A 215 -0.94 -6.70 -15.84
C VAL A 215 -0.06 -5.70 -15.11
N ARG A 216 -0.20 -5.63 -13.81
CA ARG A 216 0.55 -4.74 -12.93
C ARG A 216 1.11 -5.56 -11.79
N ILE A 217 2.43 -5.53 -11.64
CA ILE A 217 3.18 -6.34 -10.67
C ILE A 217 4.02 -5.40 -9.81
N THR A 218 3.68 -5.30 -8.54
CA THR A 218 4.37 -4.41 -7.61
C THR A 218 4.89 -5.17 -6.39
N PHE A 219 6.13 -4.88 -6.03
CA PHE A 219 6.79 -5.49 -4.89
C PHE A 219 7.00 -4.52 -3.73
N GLY A 220 6.84 -5.04 -2.50
CA GLY A 220 7.45 -4.51 -1.29
C GLY A 220 8.76 -5.25 -0.97
N VAL A 221 9.72 -4.55 -0.38
CA VAL A 221 11.04 -5.07 0.03
C VAL A 221 11.93 -5.55 -1.13
N ALA A 222 11.60 -5.23 -2.35
CA ALA A 222 12.39 -5.58 -3.54
C ALA A 222 13.26 -4.42 -4.07
N ALA A 223 13.09 -3.23 -3.51
CA ALA A 223 13.83 -2.01 -3.84
C ALA A 223 13.77 -1.05 -2.63
N PRO A 224 14.45 0.13 -2.66
CA PRO A 224 14.36 1.13 -1.59
C PRO A 224 12.96 1.73 -1.37
N VAL A 225 12.07 1.62 -2.35
CA VAL A 225 10.65 2.02 -2.30
C VAL A 225 9.81 0.89 -2.89
N PRO A 226 8.47 0.91 -2.77
CA PRO A 226 7.62 -0.02 -3.50
C PRO A 226 7.96 0.01 -4.99
N TYR A 227 8.17 -1.15 -5.60
CA TYR A 227 8.73 -1.24 -6.95
C TYR A 227 7.77 -1.89 -7.94
N ARG A 228 7.43 -1.15 -8.99
CA ARG A 228 6.60 -1.61 -10.09
C ARG A 228 7.46 -2.23 -11.19
N CYS A 229 7.19 -3.49 -11.54
CA CYS A 229 7.96 -4.26 -12.52
C CYS A 229 7.50 -3.98 -13.97
N THR A 230 7.69 -2.76 -14.43
CA THR A 230 7.12 -2.29 -15.71
C THR A 230 7.68 -3.01 -16.94
N LYS A 231 8.92 -3.52 -16.90
CA LYS A 231 9.49 -4.31 -18.01
C LYS A 231 8.84 -5.69 -18.10
N ALA A 232 8.65 -6.35 -16.94
CA ALA A 232 7.95 -7.62 -16.89
C ALA A 232 6.49 -7.46 -17.33
N GLU A 233 5.80 -6.42 -16.85
CA GLU A 233 4.42 -6.11 -17.23
C GLU A 233 4.26 -5.99 -18.74
N GLU A 234 5.12 -5.23 -19.39
CA GLU A 234 5.06 -5.04 -20.85
C GLU A 234 5.36 -6.31 -21.61
N ALA A 235 6.30 -7.12 -21.14
CA ALA A 235 6.66 -8.39 -21.77
C ALA A 235 5.57 -9.47 -21.63
N LEU A 236 4.68 -9.34 -20.64
CA LEU A 236 3.59 -10.29 -20.41
C LEU A 236 2.30 -9.94 -21.17
N LYS A 237 2.17 -8.71 -21.67
CA LYS A 237 0.99 -8.30 -22.46
C LYS A 237 0.88 -9.14 -23.73
N GLY A 238 -0.33 -9.57 -24.04
CA GLY A 238 -0.63 -10.41 -25.19
C GLY A 238 -0.27 -11.89 -25.03
N MET A 239 0.40 -12.29 -23.94
CA MET A 239 0.67 -13.70 -23.68
C MET A 239 -0.61 -14.43 -23.30
N LYS A 240 -0.77 -15.63 -23.86
CA LYS A 240 -1.89 -16.52 -23.51
C LYS A 240 -1.76 -17.01 -22.06
N ILE A 241 -2.91 -17.30 -21.46
CA ILE A 241 -2.98 -17.83 -20.10
C ILE A 241 -2.70 -19.34 -20.16
N GLU A 242 -1.43 -19.69 -20.13
CA GLU A 242 -0.89 -21.05 -20.18
C GLU A 242 0.22 -21.20 -19.14
N GLU A 243 0.72 -22.41 -18.89
CA GLU A 243 1.79 -22.63 -17.90
C GLU A 243 3.05 -21.80 -18.18
N SER A 244 3.38 -21.63 -19.46
CA SER A 244 4.50 -20.81 -19.93
C SER A 244 4.43 -19.34 -19.47
N LEU A 245 3.23 -18.78 -19.28
CA LEU A 245 3.04 -17.42 -18.75
C LEU A 245 3.63 -17.28 -17.34
N TYR A 246 3.36 -18.26 -16.47
CA TYR A 246 3.81 -18.21 -15.07
C TYR A 246 5.32 -18.44 -14.97
N GLU A 247 5.87 -19.36 -15.75
CA GLU A 247 7.32 -19.58 -15.83
C GLU A 247 8.04 -18.32 -16.32
N LYS A 248 7.50 -17.70 -17.39
CA LYS A 248 8.04 -16.45 -17.93
C LYS A 248 7.94 -15.31 -16.94
N THR A 249 6.83 -15.20 -16.20
CA THR A 249 6.67 -14.20 -15.13
C THR A 249 7.77 -14.37 -14.09
N ALA A 250 7.97 -15.58 -13.57
CA ALA A 250 8.99 -15.84 -12.58
C ALA A 250 10.41 -15.49 -13.07
N GLN A 251 10.72 -15.76 -14.33
CA GLN A 251 12.00 -15.41 -14.94
C GLN A 251 12.18 -13.88 -15.01
N LEU A 252 11.22 -13.17 -15.62
CA LEU A 252 11.28 -11.72 -15.82
C LEU A 252 11.42 -10.97 -14.49
N ILE A 253 10.68 -11.40 -13.47
CA ILE A 253 10.76 -10.78 -12.15
C ILE A 253 12.15 -10.95 -11.52
N ARG A 254 12.77 -12.13 -11.60
CA ARG A 254 14.14 -12.33 -11.08
C ARG A 254 15.18 -11.46 -11.79
N GLU A 255 14.95 -11.13 -13.05
CA GLU A 255 15.83 -10.26 -13.84
C GLU A 255 15.62 -8.76 -13.54
N GLU A 256 14.42 -8.36 -13.10
CA GLU A 256 14.05 -6.95 -12.94
C GLU A 256 14.19 -6.42 -11.51
N ILE A 257 13.82 -7.19 -10.48
CA ILE A 257 13.89 -6.71 -9.10
C ILE A 257 15.31 -6.67 -8.57
N ASN A 258 15.58 -5.71 -7.67
CA ASN A 258 16.91 -5.55 -7.06
C ASN A 258 16.84 -5.46 -5.53
N PRO A 259 16.47 -6.54 -4.84
CA PRO A 259 16.40 -6.56 -3.38
C PRO A 259 17.80 -6.53 -2.74
N ARG A 260 17.88 -5.96 -1.55
CA ARG A 260 19.11 -5.94 -0.75
C ARG A 260 19.26 -7.19 0.11
N ASP A 261 20.47 -7.45 0.57
CA ASP A 261 20.70 -8.36 1.69
C ASP A 261 20.24 -7.75 3.02
N SER A 262 19.77 -8.58 3.92
CA SER A 262 19.47 -8.21 5.29
C SER A 262 19.53 -9.42 6.19
N TRP A 263 19.42 -9.22 7.51
CA TRP A 263 19.37 -10.33 8.48
C TRP A 263 18.17 -11.27 8.28
N ARG A 264 17.08 -10.80 7.60
CA ARG A 264 15.90 -11.64 7.31
C ARG A 264 16.10 -12.56 6.13
N ALA A 265 16.82 -12.14 5.10
CA ALA A 265 17.08 -12.95 3.92
C ALA A 265 18.19 -12.35 3.05
N SER A 266 18.89 -13.22 2.34
CA SER A 266 19.84 -12.81 1.31
C SER A 266 19.14 -12.27 0.07
N ARG A 267 19.88 -11.50 -0.73
CA ARG A 267 19.43 -11.03 -2.04
C ARG A 267 19.04 -12.20 -2.95
N ALA A 268 19.88 -13.23 -3.02
CA ALA A 268 19.63 -14.41 -3.85
C ALA A 268 18.30 -15.11 -3.49
N PHE A 269 18.04 -15.28 -2.19
CA PHE A 269 16.78 -15.85 -1.72
C PHE A 269 15.58 -14.99 -2.11
N ARG A 270 15.66 -13.65 -1.95
CA ARG A 270 14.58 -12.74 -2.35
C ARG A 270 14.31 -12.75 -3.84
N LEU A 271 15.35 -12.87 -4.67
CA LEU A 271 15.18 -13.00 -6.13
C LEU A 271 14.40 -14.28 -6.48
N GLN A 272 14.77 -15.40 -5.86
CA GLN A 272 14.09 -16.68 -6.11
C GLN A 272 12.63 -16.62 -5.66
N ILE A 273 12.39 -16.20 -4.41
CA ILE A 273 11.02 -16.11 -3.85
C ILE A 273 10.20 -15.03 -4.59
N GLY A 274 10.81 -13.91 -4.99
CA GLY A 274 10.14 -12.85 -5.74
C GLY A 274 9.55 -13.38 -7.05
N GLY A 275 10.32 -14.11 -7.83
CA GLY A 275 9.82 -14.76 -9.03
C GLY A 275 8.66 -15.72 -8.75
N GLU A 276 8.81 -16.55 -7.72
CA GLU A 276 7.80 -17.54 -7.34
C GLU A 276 6.48 -16.91 -6.87
N ILE A 277 6.52 -15.92 -5.97
CA ILE A 277 5.28 -15.30 -5.46
C ILE A 277 4.58 -14.46 -6.52
N ALA A 278 5.29 -13.86 -7.49
CA ALA A 278 4.66 -13.17 -8.61
C ALA A 278 3.91 -14.15 -9.53
N ALA A 279 4.53 -15.27 -9.88
CA ALA A 279 3.88 -16.30 -10.69
C ALA A 279 2.65 -16.87 -9.99
N ARG A 280 2.74 -17.19 -8.70
CA ARG A 280 1.60 -17.68 -7.89
C ARG A 280 0.51 -16.62 -7.77
N ALA A 281 0.84 -15.37 -7.53
CA ALA A 281 -0.13 -14.30 -7.45
C ALA A 281 -0.86 -14.12 -8.78
N LEU A 282 -0.14 -14.13 -9.91
CA LEU A 282 -0.73 -14.06 -11.24
C LEU A 282 -1.66 -15.25 -11.50
N ARG A 283 -1.25 -16.48 -11.20
CA ARG A 283 -2.08 -17.68 -11.30
C ARG A 283 -3.37 -17.54 -10.47
N ARG A 284 -3.22 -17.10 -9.22
CA ARG A 284 -4.38 -16.91 -8.34
C ARG A 284 -5.37 -15.88 -8.86
N THR A 285 -4.91 -14.81 -9.52
CA THR A 285 -5.83 -13.85 -10.14
C THR A 285 -6.67 -14.48 -11.24
N VAL A 286 -6.13 -15.46 -11.99
CA VAL A 286 -6.86 -16.19 -13.04
C VAL A 286 -7.95 -17.07 -12.43
N GLU A 287 -7.61 -17.85 -11.38
CA GLU A 287 -8.56 -18.68 -10.65
C GLU A 287 -9.72 -17.87 -10.06
N LEU A 288 -9.42 -16.72 -9.41
CA LEU A 288 -10.44 -15.84 -8.82
C LEU A 288 -11.41 -15.25 -9.85
N ALA A 289 -11.01 -15.15 -11.11
CA ALA A 289 -11.88 -14.68 -12.18
C ALA A 289 -12.81 -15.77 -12.75
N GLY A 290 -12.83 -16.97 -12.16
CA GLY A 290 -13.58 -18.11 -12.67
C GLY A 290 -12.88 -18.80 -13.85
N GLY A 291 -11.56 -18.71 -13.90
CA GLY A 291 -10.69 -19.24 -14.95
C GLY A 291 -10.47 -20.74 -14.94
N ASP A 292 -11.40 -21.51 -14.41
CA ASP A 292 -11.38 -22.98 -14.52
C ASP A 292 -11.89 -23.50 -15.88
N ARG A 293 -12.01 -22.62 -16.86
CA ARG A 293 -12.54 -22.99 -18.19
C ARG A 293 -11.67 -22.41 -19.30
N ILE A 294 -10.45 -22.87 -19.37
CA ILE A 294 -9.69 -22.91 -20.62
C ILE A 294 -9.19 -24.33 -20.82
#